data_2a74413b5a48968f03bd99a80052a19a
#
_entry.id   2a74413b5a48968f03bd99a80052a19a
#
_cell.length_a   1.000
_cell.length_b   1.000
_cell.length_c   1.000
_cell.angle_alpha   90.00
_cell.angle_beta   90.00
_cell.angle_gamma   90.00
#
_symmetry.space_group_name_H-M   'P 1'
#
loop_
_entity.id
_entity.type
_entity.pdbx_description
1 polymer ?
#
loop_
_entity_poly.entity_id
_entity_poly.type
_entity_poly.pdbx_seq_one_letter_code
_entity_poly.pdbx_strand_id
1 'polypeptide(L)'
;MVAPFAQAPPDSFGLRVRDVAREALAAAWQEDPPGSNRGPWIDDALGLCVRDGTLVKLLGVPWCAAFASWCVWWAWARPLNLGAAAVEYSALEWPSTAYVESAPPPIGYRISVAEIVRDARRSGTWRDMSAAEVPLPGDLLVMGRNGQNPLHGREGHIAVVDEDAEGGWWCIGGNEGERVRRTLRRPDDKATPILGWIKVG
;
A
#
# COMPACT_ATOMS: atom_id res chain seq x y z
N MET A 1 8.81 -26.88 -9.13
CA MET A 1 9.37 -26.86 -7.77
C MET A 1 9.87 -25.44 -7.55
N VAL A 2 9.10 -24.60 -6.84
CA VAL A 2 9.48 -23.21 -6.54
C VAL A 2 10.47 -23.29 -5.38
N ALA A 3 11.63 -22.66 -5.51
CA ALA A 3 12.63 -22.60 -4.44
C ALA A 3 12.03 -21.93 -3.20
N PRO A 4 12.34 -22.38 -1.96
CA PRO A 4 11.90 -21.71 -0.76
C PRO A 4 12.50 -20.31 -0.71
N PHE A 5 11.64 -19.33 -0.47
CA PHE A 5 12.01 -17.91 -0.41
C PHE A 5 13.11 -17.66 0.61
N ALA A 6 14.12 -16.89 0.21
CA ALA A 6 15.04 -16.29 1.15
C ALA A 6 14.23 -15.36 2.06
N GLN A 7 14.16 -15.69 3.36
CA GLN A 7 13.57 -14.78 4.34
C GLN A 7 14.33 -13.44 4.29
N ALA A 8 13.58 -12.37 4.03
CA ALA A 8 14.15 -11.02 4.12
C ALA A 8 14.71 -10.81 5.54
N PRO A 9 15.82 -10.07 5.69
CA PRO A 9 16.37 -9.78 7.02
C PRO A 9 15.31 -9.12 7.91
N PRO A 10 15.29 -9.39 9.22
CA PRO A 10 14.21 -8.99 10.13
C PRO A 10 13.95 -7.48 10.21
N ASP A 11 14.89 -6.66 9.75
CA ASP A 11 14.79 -5.20 9.75
C ASP A 11 14.51 -4.60 8.37
N SER A 12 14.04 -5.39 7.40
CA SER A 12 13.77 -4.85 6.07
C SER A 12 12.61 -3.84 6.11
N PHE A 13 12.74 -2.75 5.35
CA PHE A 13 11.70 -1.72 5.27
C PHE A 13 10.37 -2.31 4.80
N GLY A 14 10.39 -3.26 3.86
CA GLY A 14 9.20 -3.96 3.40
C GLY A 14 8.44 -4.66 4.53
N LEU A 15 9.15 -5.34 5.46
CA LEU A 15 8.48 -5.98 6.60
C LEU A 15 7.78 -4.97 7.50
N ARG A 16 8.34 -3.77 7.70
CA ARG A 16 7.65 -2.70 8.45
C ARG A 16 6.38 -2.23 7.74
N VAL A 17 6.42 -2.10 6.40
CA VAL A 17 5.22 -1.75 5.61
C VAL A 17 4.12 -2.81 5.78
N ARG A 18 4.49 -4.10 5.71
CA ARG A 18 3.57 -5.21 5.99
C ARG A 18 2.97 -5.12 7.39
N ASP A 19 3.80 -4.88 8.39
CA ASP A 19 3.36 -4.85 9.79
C ASP A 19 2.38 -3.68 10.04
N VAL A 20 2.61 -2.52 9.42
CA VAL A 20 1.64 -1.40 9.43
C VAL A 20 0.31 -1.79 8.78
N ALA A 21 0.34 -2.52 7.66
CA ALA A 21 -0.88 -3.01 7.02
C ALA A 21 -1.64 -4.01 7.91
N ARG A 22 -0.93 -4.89 8.62
CA ARG A 22 -1.51 -5.84 9.59
C ARG A 22 -2.15 -5.12 10.79
N GLU A 23 -1.56 -4.04 11.27
CA GLU A 23 -2.14 -3.21 12.33
C GLU A 23 -3.46 -2.57 11.89
N ALA A 24 -3.52 -2.01 10.68
CA ALA A 24 -4.75 -1.46 10.14
C ALA A 24 -5.85 -2.53 9.95
N LEU A 25 -5.45 -3.74 9.54
CA LEU A 25 -6.36 -4.89 9.46
C LEU A 25 -6.89 -5.27 10.84
N ALA A 26 -6.03 -5.34 11.86
CA ALA A 26 -6.41 -5.64 13.24
C ALA A 26 -7.29 -4.55 13.86
N ALA A 27 -7.07 -3.28 13.50
CA ALA A 27 -7.90 -2.14 13.89
C ALA A 27 -9.25 -2.09 13.11
N ALA A 28 -9.49 -3.05 12.22
CA ALA A 28 -10.75 -3.21 11.47
C ALA A 28 -11.20 -1.92 10.75
N TRP A 29 -10.30 -1.24 10.04
CA TRP A 29 -10.64 -0.06 9.26
C TRP A 29 -11.78 -0.35 8.29
N GLN A 30 -12.83 0.43 8.38
CA GLN A 30 -14.01 0.31 7.52
C GLN A 30 -14.65 1.67 7.26
N GLU A 31 -15.46 1.71 6.22
CA GLU A 31 -16.24 2.89 5.90
C GLU A 31 -17.39 3.10 6.90
N ASP A 32 -17.60 4.36 7.25
CA ASP A 32 -18.71 4.80 8.07
C ASP A 32 -19.23 6.16 7.55
N PRO A 33 -20.45 6.22 7.00
CA PRO A 33 -21.33 5.07 6.70
C PRO A 33 -20.80 4.21 5.53
N PRO A 34 -21.24 2.94 5.40
CA PRO A 34 -20.86 2.07 4.30
C PRO A 34 -21.12 2.70 2.92
N GLY A 35 -20.20 2.50 1.96
CA GLY A 35 -20.28 3.06 0.60
C GLY A 35 -19.90 4.55 0.50
N SER A 36 -19.49 5.18 1.60
CA SER A 36 -19.16 6.61 1.63
C SER A 36 -17.72 6.95 1.24
N ASN A 37 -16.82 5.98 1.21
CA ASN A 37 -15.37 6.16 1.19
C ASN A 37 -14.89 7.11 2.32
N ARG A 38 -15.55 7.06 3.48
CA ARG A 38 -15.30 7.89 4.66
C ARG A 38 -15.11 7.01 5.89
N GLY A 39 -14.49 7.55 6.89
CA GLY A 39 -14.26 6.95 8.20
C GLY A 39 -13.04 7.59 8.86
N PRO A 40 -12.89 7.54 10.19
CA PRO A 40 -11.82 8.26 10.87
C PRO A 40 -10.43 8.00 10.26
N TRP A 41 -10.05 6.74 10.11
CA TRP A 41 -8.76 6.34 9.54
C TRP A 41 -8.65 6.58 8.04
N ILE A 42 -9.78 6.41 7.32
CA ILE A 42 -9.84 6.62 5.87
C ILE A 42 -9.70 8.12 5.58
N ASP A 43 -10.37 8.97 6.34
CA ASP A 43 -10.28 10.42 6.23
C ASP A 43 -8.87 10.92 6.52
N ASP A 44 -8.19 10.34 7.51
CA ASP A 44 -6.79 10.63 7.81
C ASP A 44 -5.88 10.22 6.65
N ALA A 45 -6.00 8.99 6.16
CA ALA A 45 -5.23 8.52 5.01
C ALA A 45 -5.46 9.37 3.76
N LEU A 46 -6.71 9.75 3.45
CA LEU A 46 -7.04 10.62 2.33
C LEU A 46 -6.58 12.07 2.56
N GLY A 47 -6.57 12.53 3.82
CA GLY A 47 -6.17 13.88 4.19
C GLY A 47 -4.72 14.24 3.88
N LEU A 48 -3.87 13.24 3.65
CA LEU A 48 -2.43 13.42 3.44
C LEU A 48 -1.98 13.37 1.99
N CYS A 49 -2.92 13.22 1.08
CA CYS A 49 -2.59 13.11 -0.33
C CYS A 49 -1.98 14.40 -0.87
N VAL A 50 -0.82 14.27 -1.52
CA VAL A 50 -0.14 15.34 -2.22
C VAL A 50 -0.55 15.27 -3.70
N ARG A 51 -1.12 16.34 -4.20
CA ARG A 51 -1.37 16.54 -5.62
C ARG A 51 -0.57 17.72 -6.09
N ASP A 52 0.28 17.52 -7.11
CA ASP A 52 1.12 18.57 -7.71
C ASP A 52 1.93 19.40 -6.68
N GLY A 53 2.43 18.72 -5.63
CA GLY A 53 3.21 19.35 -4.56
C GLY A 53 2.37 20.06 -3.49
N THR A 54 1.04 20.06 -3.63
CA THR A 54 0.13 20.66 -2.66
C THR A 54 -0.60 19.56 -1.89
N LEU A 55 -0.68 19.68 -0.57
CA LEU A 55 -1.54 18.83 0.27
C LEU A 55 -3.00 19.12 -0.05
N VAL A 56 -3.67 18.17 -0.70
CA VAL A 56 -5.10 18.27 -1.03
C VAL A 56 -5.87 17.30 -0.15
N LYS A 57 -6.78 17.81 0.65
CA LYS A 57 -7.72 17.00 1.41
C LYS A 57 -8.83 16.52 0.48
N LEU A 58 -8.78 15.24 0.10
CA LEU A 58 -9.77 14.58 -0.76
C LEU A 58 -10.56 13.57 0.08
N LEU A 59 -11.82 13.87 0.31
CA LEU A 59 -12.72 12.99 1.06
C LEU A 59 -13.74 12.33 0.11
N GLY A 60 -14.15 11.10 0.42
CA GLY A 60 -15.19 10.42 -0.33
C GLY A 60 -14.73 9.83 -1.68
N VAL A 61 -13.43 9.64 -1.89
CA VAL A 61 -12.88 8.98 -3.10
C VAL A 61 -12.37 7.58 -2.77
N PRO A 62 -12.22 6.67 -3.76
CA PRO A 62 -11.64 5.34 -3.54
C PRO A 62 -10.26 5.45 -2.88
N TRP A 63 -10.02 4.69 -1.82
CA TRP A 63 -8.91 4.90 -0.92
C TRP A 63 -7.86 3.76 -0.87
N CYS A 64 -7.90 2.81 -1.81
CA CYS A 64 -6.88 1.75 -1.85
C CYS A 64 -5.45 2.27 -2.04
N ALA A 65 -5.27 3.28 -2.90
CA ALA A 65 -3.96 3.90 -3.12
C ALA A 65 -3.51 4.75 -1.92
N ALA A 66 -4.44 5.48 -1.29
CA ALA A 66 -4.17 6.22 -0.06
C ALA A 66 -3.75 5.28 1.08
N PHE A 67 -4.43 4.14 1.22
CA PHE A 67 -4.08 3.11 2.20
C PHE A 67 -2.65 2.56 1.98
N ALA A 68 -2.31 2.16 0.75
CA ALA A 68 -0.98 1.66 0.44
C ALA A 68 0.10 2.72 0.69
N SER A 69 -0.15 3.97 0.30
CA SER A 69 0.73 5.11 0.57
C SER A 69 0.89 5.34 2.07
N TRP A 70 -0.21 5.27 2.82
CA TRP A 70 -0.22 5.40 4.27
C TRP A 70 0.65 4.33 4.95
N CYS A 71 0.55 3.07 4.52
CA CYS A 71 1.38 1.99 5.05
C CYS A 71 2.88 2.27 4.85
N VAL A 72 3.27 2.71 3.65
CA VAL A 72 4.67 3.04 3.35
C VAL A 72 5.15 4.24 4.17
N TRP A 73 4.35 5.28 4.28
CA TRP A 73 4.69 6.48 5.04
C TRP A 73 4.85 6.21 6.53
N TRP A 74 3.93 5.47 7.13
CA TRP A 74 4.01 5.10 8.53
C TRP A 74 5.22 4.21 8.83
N ALA A 75 5.49 3.24 7.98
CA ALA A 75 6.68 2.39 8.11
C ALA A 75 7.97 3.20 8.01
N TRP A 76 7.96 4.26 7.19
CA TRP A 76 9.10 5.15 7.02
C TRP A 76 9.26 6.13 8.18
N ALA A 77 8.17 6.70 8.69
CA ALA A 77 8.18 7.68 9.77
C ALA A 77 8.46 7.07 11.15
N ARG A 78 8.20 5.77 11.34
CA ARG A 78 8.44 5.11 12.61
C ARG A 78 9.93 4.92 12.87
N PRO A 79 10.47 5.39 14.02
CA PRO A 79 11.82 5.06 14.41
C PRO A 79 11.96 3.54 14.62
N LEU A 80 13.11 2.98 14.24
CA LEU A 80 13.42 1.54 14.25
C LEU A 80 13.27 0.83 15.62
N ASN A 81 13.09 1.57 16.71
CA ASN A 81 13.12 1.08 18.10
C ASN A 81 11.80 1.16 18.87
N LEU A 82 10.71 1.56 18.24
CA LEU A 82 9.39 1.44 18.88
C LEU A 82 8.91 0.01 18.66
N GLY A 83 9.17 -0.88 19.64
CA GLY A 83 8.53 -2.19 19.68
C GLY A 83 7.02 -2.06 19.50
N ALA A 84 6.35 -3.18 19.18
CA ALA A 84 4.91 -3.31 18.91
C ALA A 84 3.97 -2.90 20.06
N ALA A 85 4.38 -1.99 20.94
CA ALA A 85 3.49 -1.28 21.84
C ALA A 85 2.54 -0.48 20.95
N ALA A 86 1.25 -0.79 21.04
CA ALA A 86 0.17 -0.09 20.37
C ALA A 86 0.40 1.43 20.48
N VAL A 87 0.94 2.01 19.44
CA VAL A 87 1.04 3.45 19.33
C VAL A 87 -0.39 3.91 19.15
N GLU A 88 -0.91 4.67 20.12
CA GLU A 88 -2.17 5.37 19.89
C GLU A 88 -1.96 6.28 18.69
N TYR A 89 -2.53 5.91 17.55
CA TYR A 89 -2.43 6.63 16.27
C TYR A 89 -2.85 8.09 16.39
N SER A 90 -3.71 8.41 17.37
CA SER A 90 -4.15 9.77 17.70
C SER A 90 -3.06 10.65 18.33
N ALA A 91 -1.96 10.09 18.83
CA ALA A 91 -0.91 10.82 19.54
C ALA A 91 0.34 11.06 18.68
N LEU A 92 0.42 10.48 17.48
CA LEU A 92 1.53 10.75 16.57
C LEU A 92 1.26 12.01 15.77
N GLU A 93 1.96 13.08 16.14
CA GLU A 93 2.08 14.25 15.26
C GLU A 93 2.68 13.78 13.93
N TRP A 94 2.01 14.14 12.84
CA TRP A 94 2.49 13.85 11.49
C TRP A 94 3.91 14.39 11.32
N PRO A 95 4.80 13.66 10.62
CA PRO A 95 6.12 14.16 10.30
C PRO A 95 6.01 15.55 9.71
N SER A 96 6.69 16.53 10.30
CA SER A 96 6.67 17.89 9.77
C SER A 96 7.11 17.90 8.31
N THR A 97 6.58 18.82 7.50
CA THR A 97 6.96 18.99 6.09
C THR A 97 8.48 19.03 5.92
N ALA A 98 9.21 19.62 6.86
CA ALA A 98 10.69 19.67 6.86
C ALA A 98 11.35 18.28 6.96
N TYR A 99 10.74 17.32 7.67
CA TYR A 99 11.26 15.96 7.75
C TYR A 99 11.07 15.19 6.43
N VAL A 100 9.94 15.41 5.76
CA VAL A 100 9.63 14.83 4.45
C VAL A 100 10.57 15.33 3.36
N GLU A 101 11.00 16.60 3.42
CA GLU A 101 11.92 17.19 2.45
C GLU A 101 13.34 16.65 2.56
N SER A 102 13.78 16.28 3.78
CA SER A 102 15.17 15.82 4.01
C SER A 102 15.43 14.37 3.59
N ALA A 103 14.43 13.49 3.65
CA ALA A 103 14.52 12.09 3.26
C ALA A 103 13.14 11.53 2.88
N PRO A 104 12.66 11.75 1.65
CA PRO A 104 11.32 11.31 1.26
C PRO A 104 11.19 9.78 1.30
N PRO A 105 9.98 9.25 1.57
CA PRO A 105 9.73 7.83 1.50
C PRO A 105 9.96 7.31 0.06
N PRO A 106 10.19 5.99 -0.12
CA PRO A 106 10.53 5.40 -1.42
C PRO A 106 9.43 5.56 -2.48
N ILE A 107 8.20 5.80 -2.06
CA ILE A 107 7.09 6.20 -2.94
C ILE A 107 6.41 7.46 -2.39
N GLY A 108 6.02 8.36 -3.30
CA GLY A 108 5.24 9.53 -2.94
C GLY A 108 3.85 9.16 -2.43
N TYR A 109 3.29 9.99 -1.56
CA TYR A 109 1.92 9.79 -1.09
C TYR A 109 0.94 10.12 -2.21
N ARG A 110 0.13 9.14 -2.62
CA ARG A 110 -0.80 9.26 -3.76
C ARG A 110 -2.15 8.62 -3.45
N ILE A 111 -3.20 9.14 -4.05
CA ILE A 111 -4.56 8.57 -4.04
C ILE A 111 -4.87 7.77 -5.31
N SER A 112 -4.01 7.86 -6.32
CA SER A 112 -4.21 7.19 -7.60
C SER A 112 -3.19 6.07 -7.79
N VAL A 113 -3.67 4.86 -8.05
CA VAL A 113 -2.81 3.71 -8.38
C VAL A 113 -1.96 4.02 -9.62
N ALA A 114 -2.53 4.68 -10.63
CA ALA A 114 -1.80 5.06 -11.83
C ALA A 114 -0.64 6.04 -11.55
N GLU A 115 -0.81 6.94 -10.58
CA GLU A 115 0.28 7.84 -10.17
C GLU A 115 1.37 7.08 -9.41
N ILE A 116 1.01 6.18 -8.50
CA ILE A 116 1.98 5.34 -7.80
C ILE A 116 2.81 4.52 -8.81
N VAL A 117 2.15 3.89 -9.79
CA VAL A 117 2.85 3.11 -10.83
C VAL A 117 3.76 3.98 -11.66
N ARG A 118 3.32 5.18 -12.05
CA ARG A 118 4.15 6.13 -12.80
C ARG A 118 5.40 6.53 -12.02
N ASP A 119 5.25 6.81 -10.74
CA ASP A 119 6.37 7.18 -9.87
C ASP A 119 7.31 5.98 -9.65
N ALA A 120 6.79 4.77 -9.44
CA ALA A 120 7.57 3.54 -9.34
C ALA A 120 8.37 3.20 -10.62
N ARG A 121 7.80 3.46 -11.79
CA ARG A 121 8.52 3.31 -13.06
C ARG A 121 9.67 4.31 -13.19
N ARG A 122 9.46 5.55 -12.77
CA ARG A 122 10.50 6.58 -12.80
C ARG A 122 11.66 6.28 -11.84
N SER A 123 11.33 5.74 -10.66
CA SER A 123 12.34 5.36 -9.64
C SER A 123 12.99 4.00 -9.90
N GLY A 124 12.53 3.24 -10.90
CA GLY A 124 13.04 1.91 -11.20
C GLY A 124 12.62 0.83 -10.20
N THR A 125 11.61 1.09 -9.36
CA THR A 125 11.08 0.12 -8.38
C THR A 125 9.93 -0.74 -8.92
N TRP A 126 9.39 -0.41 -10.08
CA TRP A 126 8.37 -1.22 -10.77
C TRP A 126 8.94 -2.55 -11.27
N ARG A 127 8.18 -3.63 -11.11
CA ARG A 127 8.45 -4.96 -11.66
C ARG A 127 7.21 -5.49 -12.38
N ASP A 128 7.39 -5.97 -13.61
CA ASP A 128 6.33 -6.66 -14.37
C ASP A 128 6.21 -8.11 -13.90
N MET A 129 5.02 -8.71 -14.05
CA MET A 129 4.80 -10.12 -13.68
C MET A 129 5.66 -11.12 -14.46
N SER A 130 6.27 -10.69 -15.56
CA SER A 130 7.24 -11.49 -16.32
C SER A 130 8.66 -11.47 -15.77
N ALA A 131 8.93 -10.67 -14.73
CA ALA A 131 10.24 -10.61 -14.10
C ALA A 131 10.61 -11.95 -13.45
N ALA A 132 11.90 -12.23 -13.39
CA ALA A 132 12.40 -13.42 -12.69
C ALA A 132 12.26 -13.30 -11.16
N GLU A 133 12.03 -12.09 -10.66
CA GLU A 133 11.77 -11.80 -9.26
C GLU A 133 10.29 -12.05 -8.95
N VAL A 134 10.00 -12.27 -7.67
CA VAL A 134 8.63 -12.37 -7.13
C VAL A 134 8.43 -11.29 -6.07
N PRO A 135 7.20 -10.81 -5.86
CA PRO A 135 6.94 -9.86 -4.79
C PRO A 135 7.22 -10.47 -3.42
N LEU A 136 7.83 -9.69 -2.55
CA LEU A 136 8.15 -10.05 -1.17
C LEU A 136 7.17 -9.39 -0.19
N PRO A 137 7.04 -9.89 1.06
CA PRO A 137 6.23 -9.24 2.08
C PRO A 137 6.60 -7.76 2.24
N GLY A 138 5.57 -6.90 2.14
CA GLY A 138 5.70 -5.44 2.16
C GLY A 138 5.76 -4.78 0.80
N ASP A 139 6.02 -5.51 -0.27
CA ASP A 139 5.88 -4.98 -1.63
C ASP A 139 4.41 -4.65 -1.94
N LEU A 140 4.20 -3.78 -2.92
CA LEU A 140 2.85 -3.37 -3.30
C LEU A 140 2.41 -4.07 -4.60
N LEU A 141 1.46 -4.98 -4.49
CA LEU A 141 0.89 -5.67 -5.64
C LEU A 141 -0.13 -4.76 -6.36
N VAL A 142 0.05 -4.60 -7.68
CA VAL A 142 -0.81 -3.74 -8.51
C VAL A 142 -1.67 -4.59 -9.42
N MET A 143 -2.96 -4.30 -9.43
CA MET A 143 -3.99 -5.07 -10.14
C MET A 143 -4.86 -4.19 -11.02
N GLY A 144 -5.37 -4.76 -12.11
CA GLY A 144 -6.50 -4.19 -12.84
C GLY A 144 -7.79 -4.24 -12.00
N ARG A 145 -8.74 -3.37 -12.30
CA ARG A 145 -10.05 -3.32 -11.65
C ARG A 145 -11.13 -2.98 -12.67
N ASN A 146 -12.25 -3.72 -12.63
CA ASN A 146 -13.40 -3.47 -13.52
C ASN A 146 -13.03 -3.43 -15.02
N GLY A 147 -12.09 -4.29 -15.45
CA GLY A 147 -11.59 -4.30 -16.83
C GLY A 147 -10.68 -3.12 -17.18
N GLN A 148 -10.33 -2.27 -16.22
CA GLN A 148 -9.44 -1.14 -16.40
C GLN A 148 -8.00 -1.48 -15.99
N ASN A 149 -7.05 -0.73 -16.55
CA ASN A 149 -5.62 -0.96 -16.35
C ASN A 149 -4.92 0.34 -15.92
N PRO A 150 -4.42 0.43 -14.67
CA PRO A 150 -3.72 1.61 -14.17
C PRO A 150 -2.40 1.90 -14.88
N LEU A 151 -1.81 0.93 -15.59
CA LEU A 151 -0.63 1.15 -16.42
C LEU A 151 -0.92 2.12 -17.58
N HIS A 152 -2.20 2.27 -17.94
CA HIS A 152 -2.70 3.18 -18.98
C HIS A 152 -3.40 4.41 -18.39
N GLY A 153 -3.12 4.75 -17.14
CA GLY A 153 -3.69 5.92 -16.46
C GLY A 153 -5.16 5.78 -16.05
N ARG A 154 -5.68 4.54 -16.01
CA ARG A 154 -7.06 4.23 -15.63
C ARG A 154 -7.14 3.71 -14.19
N GLU A 155 -8.32 3.33 -13.74
CA GLU A 155 -8.54 2.77 -12.43
C GLU A 155 -7.80 1.45 -12.24
N GLY A 156 -7.37 1.19 -11.02
CA GLY A 156 -6.71 -0.03 -10.60
C GLY A 156 -6.94 -0.29 -9.13
N HIS A 157 -6.34 -1.37 -8.65
CA HIS A 157 -6.29 -1.69 -7.25
C HIS A 157 -4.84 -1.95 -6.82
N ILE A 158 -4.54 -1.68 -5.56
CA ILE A 158 -3.21 -1.87 -4.98
C ILE A 158 -3.36 -2.41 -3.56
N ALA A 159 -2.51 -3.37 -3.21
CA ALA A 159 -2.51 -3.98 -1.89
C ALA A 159 -1.08 -4.30 -1.45
N VAL A 160 -0.85 -4.32 -0.14
CA VAL A 160 0.43 -4.70 0.47
C VAL A 160 0.52 -6.23 0.49
N VAL A 161 1.61 -6.80 0.00
CA VAL A 161 1.90 -8.23 0.11
C VAL A 161 2.15 -8.57 1.58
N ASP A 162 1.36 -9.50 2.12
CA ASP A 162 1.45 -9.94 3.51
C ASP A 162 2.36 -11.15 3.65
N GLU A 163 2.05 -12.18 2.90
CA GLU A 163 2.84 -13.41 2.87
C GLU A 163 2.64 -14.18 1.56
N ASP A 164 3.57 -15.05 1.27
CA ASP A 164 3.46 -16.01 0.18
C ASP A 164 2.38 -17.05 0.46
N ALA A 165 1.75 -17.58 -0.58
CA ALA A 165 0.76 -18.63 -0.50
C ALA A 165 0.89 -19.59 -1.69
N GLU A 166 0.37 -20.80 -1.56
CA GLU A 166 0.34 -21.73 -2.69
C GLU A 166 -0.45 -21.12 -3.87
N GLY A 167 0.30 -20.87 -4.96
CA GLY A 167 -0.24 -20.32 -6.20
C GLY A 167 -0.59 -18.82 -6.17
N GLY A 168 -0.04 -18.04 -5.20
CA GLY A 168 -0.28 -16.61 -5.14
C GLY A 168 0.26 -15.95 -3.88
N TRP A 169 -0.38 -14.85 -3.47
CA TRP A 169 0.02 -14.04 -2.32
C TRP A 169 -1.17 -13.63 -1.48
N TRP A 170 -1.08 -13.76 -0.17
CA TRP A 170 -1.97 -13.06 0.72
C TRP A 170 -1.61 -11.57 0.72
N CYS A 171 -2.60 -10.73 0.46
CA CYS A 171 -2.40 -9.28 0.40
C CYS A 171 -3.40 -8.57 1.31
N ILE A 172 -2.97 -7.45 1.90
CA ILE A 172 -3.82 -6.57 2.70
C ILE A 172 -4.08 -5.31 1.89
N GLY A 173 -5.33 -5.07 1.53
CA GLY A 173 -5.76 -3.93 0.73
C GLY A 173 -6.83 -3.09 1.42
N GLY A 174 -6.77 -1.78 1.19
CA GLY A 174 -7.85 -0.86 1.54
C GLY A 174 -8.92 -0.82 0.46
N ASN A 175 -10.14 -0.44 0.84
CA ASN A 175 -11.29 -0.36 -0.06
C ASN A 175 -11.65 -1.70 -0.74
N GLU A 176 -11.53 -2.78 0.01
CA GLU A 176 -11.94 -4.12 -0.40
C GLU A 176 -13.26 -4.50 0.27
N GLY A 177 -14.38 -4.16 -0.38
CA GLY A 177 -15.71 -4.25 0.23
C GLY A 177 -15.81 -3.30 1.43
N GLU A 178 -15.45 -2.04 1.22
CA GLU A 178 -15.64 -0.93 2.15
C GLU A 178 -14.77 -0.99 3.43
N ARG A 179 -13.72 -1.83 3.41
CA ARG A 179 -12.83 -2.02 4.57
C ARG A 179 -11.40 -2.40 4.17
N VAL A 180 -10.52 -2.47 5.15
CA VAL A 180 -9.24 -3.15 5.01
C VAL A 180 -9.49 -4.65 5.09
N ARG A 181 -9.00 -5.39 4.10
CA ARG A 181 -9.12 -6.85 4.04
C ARG A 181 -7.81 -7.53 3.69
N ARG A 182 -7.70 -8.78 4.16
CA ARG A 182 -6.69 -9.73 3.73
C ARG A 182 -7.31 -10.68 2.70
N THR A 183 -6.79 -10.67 1.48
CA THR A 183 -7.34 -11.40 0.33
C THR A 183 -6.24 -12.16 -0.39
N LEU A 184 -6.50 -13.41 -0.77
CA LEU A 184 -5.57 -14.19 -1.60
C LEU A 184 -5.65 -13.70 -3.05
N ARG A 185 -4.49 -13.31 -3.61
CA ARG A 185 -4.34 -12.87 -4.99
C ARG A 185 -3.58 -13.92 -5.78
N ARG A 186 -4.10 -14.29 -6.95
CA ARG A 186 -3.51 -15.29 -7.83
C ARG A 186 -3.21 -14.70 -9.20
N PRO A 187 -2.10 -15.11 -9.86
CA PRO A 187 -1.75 -14.63 -11.21
C PRO A 187 -2.80 -14.91 -12.28
N ASP A 188 -3.58 -15.98 -12.10
CA ASP A 188 -4.62 -16.42 -13.03
C ASP A 188 -6.00 -15.80 -12.79
N ASP A 189 -6.14 -14.91 -11.80
CA ASP A 189 -7.40 -14.22 -11.52
C ASP A 189 -7.71 -13.21 -12.64
N LYS A 190 -8.70 -13.56 -13.47
CA LYS A 190 -9.13 -12.71 -14.60
C LYS A 190 -9.97 -11.52 -14.18
N ALA A 191 -10.60 -11.56 -13.00
CA ALA A 191 -11.43 -10.47 -12.51
C ALA A 191 -10.57 -9.31 -11.98
N THR A 192 -9.45 -9.64 -11.36
CA THR A 192 -8.48 -8.69 -10.83
C THR A 192 -7.06 -9.08 -11.27
N PRO A 193 -6.74 -8.98 -12.57
CA PRO A 193 -5.47 -9.45 -13.10
C PRO A 193 -4.31 -8.69 -12.45
N ILE A 194 -3.32 -9.44 -11.96
CA ILE A 194 -2.10 -8.86 -11.44
C ILE A 194 -1.26 -8.35 -12.62
N LEU A 195 -0.87 -7.08 -12.55
CA LEU A 195 -0.13 -6.40 -13.62
C LEU A 195 1.37 -6.31 -13.32
N GLY A 196 1.73 -6.35 -12.06
CA GLY A 196 3.09 -6.23 -11.56
C GLY A 196 3.08 -5.82 -10.09
N TRP A 197 4.25 -5.44 -9.60
CA TRP A 197 4.40 -4.97 -8.23
C TRP A 197 5.45 -3.88 -8.11
N ILE A 198 5.44 -3.20 -6.98
CA ILE A 198 6.40 -2.16 -6.64
C ILE A 198 7.26 -2.69 -5.50
N LYS A 199 8.56 -2.78 -5.75
CA LYS A 199 9.55 -3.16 -4.77
C LYS A 199 9.73 -2.03 -3.78
N VAL A 200 9.49 -2.31 -2.50
CA VAL A 200 9.51 -1.30 -1.42
C VAL A 200 10.75 -1.43 -0.54
N GLY A 201 11.33 -2.61 -0.45
CA GLY A 201 12.50 -2.91 0.39
C GLY A 201 13.65 -3.59 -0.33
#